data_836e70a86344d5072657deb4d9479562
#
_entry.id   836e70a86344d5072657deb4d9479562
#
_cell.length_a   1.000
_cell.length_b   1.000
_cell.length_c   1.000
_cell.angle_alpha   90.00
_cell.angle_beta   90.00
_cell.angle_gamma   90.00
#
_symmetry.space_group_name_H-M   'P 1'
#
loop_
_entity.id
_entity.type
_entity.pdbx_description
1 polymer ?
#
loop_
_entity_poly.entity_id
_entity_poly.type
_entity_poly.pdbx_seq_one_letter_code
_entity_poly.pdbx_strand_id
1 'polypeptide(L)'
;YEHLSVVKKIYKKNNIKSYVNSFFKDINNYIGKASLVISRAGSSTIHENIIAGIPAIYFPIKNSVGNHQYENALVLKKNKAAWIFNEEDIGSGIFLKRLSKIITQPELLKQFSFNNKNLGKPFASQRLKEIILSLEVKDV
;
A
#
# COMPACT_ATOMS: atom_id res chain seq x y z
N TYR A 1 2.42 -13.50 -19.07
CA TYR A 1 1.34 -12.99 -19.97
C TYR A 1 0.05 -13.82 -19.87
N GLU A 2 0.11 -15.12 -19.57
CA GLU A 2 -1.08 -15.99 -19.48
C GLU A 2 -2.08 -15.53 -18.40
N HIS A 3 -1.60 -15.14 -17.23
CA HIS A 3 -2.47 -14.67 -16.14
C HIS A 3 -3.27 -13.41 -16.47
N LEU A 4 -2.76 -12.51 -17.34
CA LEU A 4 -3.45 -11.28 -17.71
C LEU A 4 -4.78 -11.55 -18.43
N SER A 5 -4.78 -12.48 -19.38
CA SER A 5 -5.97 -12.85 -20.15
C SER A 5 -7.04 -13.52 -19.27
N VAL A 6 -6.60 -14.36 -18.35
CA VAL A 6 -7.48 -15.04 -17.37
C VAL A 6 -8.16 -14.01 -16.46
N VAL A 7 -7.39 -13.09 -15.89
CA VAL A 7 -7.93 -12.03 -15.01
C VAL A 7 -8.94 -11.16 -15.74
N LYS A 8 -8.61 -10.70 -16.98
CA LYS A 8 -9.55 -9.92 -17.81
C LYS A 8 -10.86 -10.66 -18.05
N LYS A 9 -10.81 -11.98 -18.37
CA LYS A 9 -12.00 -12.80 -18.58
C LYS A 9 -12.85 -12.91 -17.30
N ILE A 10 -12.23 -13.09 -16.14
CA ILE A 10 -12.94 -13.19 -14.84
C ILE A 10 -13.68 -11.89 -14.55
N TYR A 11 -13.03 -10.72 -14.66
CA TYR A 11 -13.70 -9.43 -14.41
C TYR A 11 -14.83 -9.18 -15.40
N LYS A 12 -14.63 -9.47 -16.69
CA LYS A 12 -15.66 -9.34 -17.71
C LYS A 12 -16.86 -10.25 -17.43
N LYS A 13 -16.63 -11.52 -17.09
CA LYS A 13 -17.69 -12.49 -16.76
C LYS A 13 -18.55 -12.04 -15.58
N ASN A 14 -17.96 -11.34 -14.62
CA ASN A 14 -18.65 -10.88 -13.41
C ASN A 14 -19.13 -9.40 -13.53
N ASN A 15 -19.08 -8.79 -14.72
CA ASN A 15 -19.48 -7.39 -14.96
C ASN A 15 -18.75 -6.39 -14.05
N ILE A 16 -17.50 -6.68 -13.68
CA ILE A 16 -16.68 -5.79 -12.85
C ILE A 16 -15.92 -4.83 -13.76
N LYS A 17 -16.18 -3.52 -13.60
CA LYS A 17 -15.41 -2.48 -14.30
C LYS A 17 -13.97 -2.51 -13.80
N SER A 18 -13.02 -2.76 -14.68
CA SER A 18 -11.63 -2.96 -14.30
C SER A 18 -10.66 -2.45 -15.36
N TYR A 19 -9.48 -2.05 -14.91
CA TYR A 19 -8.31 -1.76 -15.74
C TYR A 19 -7.25 -2.81 -15.41
N VAL A 20 -6.94 -3.69 -16.35
CA VAL A 20 -6.03 -4.82 -16.12
C VAL A 20 -4.89 -4.76 -17.12
N ASN A 21 -3.69 -4.48 -16.64
CA ASN A 21 -2.46 -4.40 -17.44
C ASN A 21 -1.31 -5.11 -16.72
N SER A 22 -0.32 -5.54 -17.47
CA SER A 22 0.92 -6.10 -16.93
C SER A 22 1.80 -5.04 -16.27
N PHE A 23 1.66 -3.79 -16.71
CA PHE A 23 2.40 -2.64 -16.20
C PHE A 23 1.55 -1.36 -16.34
N PHE A 24 1.64 -0.47 -15.38
CA PHE A 24 1.01 0.85 -15.40
C PHE A 24 2.09 1.93 -15.39
N LYS A 25 2.13 2.74 -16.44
CA LYS A 25 3.14 3.79 -16.61
C LYS A 25 3.02 4.87 -15.53
N ASP A 26 1.76 5.21 -15.16
CA ASP A 26 1.43 6.29 -14.22
C ASP A 26 0.64 5.72 -13.04
N ILE A 27 1.22 4.75 -12.34
CA ILE A 27 0.55 4.08 -11.20
C ILE A 27 0.08 5.06 -10.12
N ASN A 28 0.81 6.16 -9.91
CA ASN A 28 0.48 7.18 -8.92
C ASN A 28 -0.88 7.85 -9.18
N ASN A 29 -1.29 8.00 -10.46
CA ASN A 29 -2.61 8.52 -10.82
C ASN A 29 -3.74 7.58 -10.42
N TYR A 30 -3.47 6.29 -10.33
CA TYR A 30 -4.45 5.29 -9.86
C TYR A 30 -4.45 5.22 -8.34
N ILE A 31 -3.27 5.20 -7.71
CA ILE A 31 -3.14 5.19 -6.25
C ILE A 31 -3.85 6.41 -5.66
N GLY A 32 -3.59 7.63 -6.15
CA GLY A 32 -4.20 8.85 -5.62
C GLY A 32 -5.73 8.92 -5.70
N LYS A 33 -6.36 8.05 -6.49
CA LYS A 33 -7.83 7.92 -6.63
C LYS A 33 -8.40 6.68 -5.93
N ALA A 34 -7.54 5.84 -5.37
CA ALA A 34 -7.95 4.61 -4.72
C ALA A 34 -8.52 4.88 -3.33
N SER A 35 -9.56 4.18 -2.96
CA SER A 35 -10.06 4.16 -1.58
C SER A 35 -9.35 3.13 -0.71
N LEU A 36 -8.73 2.12 -1.34
CA LEU A 36 -8.00 1.04 -0.69
C LEU A 36 -6.99 0.45 -1.69
N VAL A 37 -5.79 0.18 -1.23
CA VAL A 37 -4.75 -0.54 -1.99
C VAL A 37 -4.59 -1.94 -1.43
N ILE A 38 -4.44 -2.94 -2.30
CA ILE A 38 -4.08 -4.31 -1.93
C ILE A 38 -2.79 -4.65 -2.67
N SER A 39 -1.72 -4.94 -1.94
CA SER A 39 -0.40 -5.17 -2.55
C SER A 39 0.55 -5.98 -1.69
N ARG A 40 1.75 -6.25 -2.21
CA ARG A 40 2.91 -6.65 -1.42
C ARG A 40 3.41 -5.46 -0.59
N ALA A 41 4.16 -5.74 0.49
CA ALA A 41 4.66 -4.72 1.40
C ALA A 41 6.08 -4.24 1.06
N GLY A 42 6.34 -3.96 -0.22
CA GLY A 42 7.59 -3.33 -0.66
C GLY A 42 7.72 -1.92 -0.09
N SER A 43 8.94 -1.50 0.27
CA SER A 43 9.17 -0.19 0.90
C SER A 43 8.68 0.99 0.06
N SER A 44 8.94 0.98 -1.25
CA SER A 44 8.46 2.04 -2.17
C SER A 44 6.94 2.14 -2.16
N THR A 45 6.24 1.00 -2.33
CA THR A 45 4.77 0.96 -2.33
C THR A 45 4.18 1.45 -1.01
N ILE A 46 4.80 1.08 0.11
CA ILE A 46 4.39 1.56 1.43
C ILE A 46 4.53 3.08 1.53
N HIS A 47 5.66 3.64 1.10
CA HIS A 47 5.88 5.09 1.14
C HIS A 47 4.92 5.85 0.22
N GLU A 48 4.67 5.35 -0.99
CA GLU A 48 3.70 5.92 -1.92
C GLU A 48 2.30 5.97 -1.30
N ASN A 49 1.85 4.87 -0.69
CA ASN A 49 0.55 4.80 -0.02
C ASN A 49 0.45 5.72 1.19
N ILE A 50 1.51 5.83 1.99
CA ILE A 50 1.58 6.74 3.15
C ILE A 50 1.45 8.20 2.69
N ILE A 51 2.24 8.61 1.70
CA ILE A 51 2.23 9.99 1.19
C ILE A 51 0.87 10.33 0.56
N ALA A 52 0.30 9.40 -0.19
CA ALA A 52 -1.03 9.55 -0.78
C ALA A 52 -2.15 9.49 0.29
N GLY A 53 -1.85 9.02 1.49
CA GLY A 53 -2.83 8.85 2.56
C GLY A 53 -3.85 7.75 2.26
N ILE A 54 -3.47 6.70 1.54
CA ILE A 54 -4.38 5.63 1.14
C ILE A 54 -4.25 4.43 2.09
N PRO A 55 -5.35 3.95 2.69
CA PRO A 55 -5.35 2.72 3.46
C PRO A 55 -4.93 1.53 2.61
N ALA A 56 -4.20 0.59 3.21
CA ALA A 56 -3.73 -0.56 2.45
C ALA A 56 -3.93 -1.88 3.19
N ILE A 57 -4.12 -2.93 2.40
CA ILE A 57 -4.02 -4.33 2.83
C ILE A 57 -2.72 -4.89 2.23
N TYR A 58 -1.83 -5.32 3.09
CA TYR A 58 -0.56 -5.88 2.66
C TYR A 58 -0.53 -7.39 2.81
N PHE A 59 0.02 -8.04 1.79
CA PHE A 59 0.41 -9.44 1.79
C PHE A 59 1.94 -9.53 1.69
N PRO A 60 2.68 -9.47 2.82
CA PRO A 60 4.13 -9.57 2.80
C PRO A 60 4.57 -10.91 2.20
N ILE A 61 5.66 -10.89 1.43
CA ILE A 61 6.25 -12.12 0.89
C ILE A 61 6.86 -12.90 2.06
N LYS A 62 6.41 -14.15 2.26
CA LYS A 62 7.06 -15.08 3.17
C LYS A 62 8.51 -15.31 2.72
N ASN A 63 9.42 -15.43 3.66
CA ASN A 63 10.84 -15.68 3.39
C ASN A 63 11.54 -14.58 2.57
N SER A 64 11.01 -13.35 2.54
CA SER A 64 11.82 -12.22 2.09
C SER A 64 13.07 -12.11 2.95
N VAL A 65 14.21 -11.79 2.34
CA VAL A 65 15.48 -11.65 3.05
C VAL A 65 15.26 -10.77 4.29
N GLY A 66 15.59 -11.29 5.50
CA GLY A 66 15.41 -10.55 6.75
C GLY A 66 13.98 -10.17 7.11
N ASN A 67 12.96 -10.79 6.51
CA ASN A 67 11.53 -10.53 6.77
C ASN A 67 11.11 -9.05 6.62
N HIS A 68 11.86 -8.25 5.84
CA HIS A 68 11.70 -6.80 5.75
C HIS A 68 10.29 -6.36 5.35
N GLN A 69 9.61 -7.11 4.46
CA GLN A 69 8.26 -6.73 4.06
C GLN A 69 7.26 -6.81 5.21
N TYR A 70 7.37 -7.84 6.05
CA TYR A 70 6.50 -7.97 7.21
C TYR A 70 6.76 -6.86 8.23
N GLU A 71 8.04 -6.61 8.56
CA GLU A 71 8.41 -5.55 9.50
C GLU A 71 7.95 -4.16 9.03
N ASN A 72 8.13 -3.86 7.75
CA ASN A 72 7.65 -2.61 7.16
C ASN A 72 6.11 -2.46 7.33
N ALA A 73 5.36 -3.51 7.00
CA ALA A 73 3.91 -3.48 7.13
C ALA A 73 3.45 -3.43 8.60
N LEU A 74 4.21 -4.04 9.52
CA LEU A 74 3.89 -4.09 10.95
C LEU A 74 3.87 -2.70 11.57
N VAL A 75 4.75 -1.80 11.15
CA VAL A 75 4.73 -0.40 11.59
C VAL A 75 3.39 0.26 11.27
N LEU A 76 2.87 0.05 10.06
CA LEU A 76 1.58 0.63 9.65
C LEU A 76 0.41 -0.03 10.38
N LYS A 77 0.45 -1.34 10.58
CA LYS A 77 -0.57 -2.06 11.34
C LYS A 77 -0.67 -1.54 12.79
N LYS A 78 0.46 -1.35 13.46
CA LYS A 78 0.51 -0.80 14.84
C LYS A 78 -0.09 0.61 14.90
N ASN A 79 0.09 1.41 13.86
CA ASN A 79 -0.46 2.76 13.75
C ASN A 79 -1.88 2.81 13.16
N LYS A 80 -2.57 1.68 13.00
CA LYS A 80 -3.89 1.59 12.37
C LYS A 80 -3.95 2.30 10.99
N ALA A 81 -2.91 2.12 10.20
CA ALA A 81 -2.76 2.68 8.85
C ALA A 81 -2.85 1.62 7.75
N ALA A 82 -2.72 0.33 8.11
CA ALA A 82 -2.87 -0.79 7.19
C ALA A 82 -3.31 -2.07 7.90
N TRP A 83 -3.76 -3.04 7.10
CA TRP A 83 -4.00 -4.43 7.52
C TRP A 83 -2.95 -5.33 6.92
N ILE A 84 -2.62 -6.42 7.63
CA ILE A 84 -1.71 -7.46 7.16
C ILE A 84 -2.47 -8.77 7.11
N PHE A 85 -2.33 -9.47 6.00
CA PHE A 85 -2.83 -10.84 5.80
C PHE A 85 -1.72 -11.72 5.26
N ASN A 86 -1.87 -13.02 5.46
CA ASN A 86 -1.04 -14.03 4.83
C ASN A 86 -1.74 -14.60 3.58
N GLU A 87 -1.00 -15.22 2.68
CA GLU A 87 -1.59 -15.81 1.47
C GLU A 87 -2.58 -16.94 1.79
N GLU A 88 -2.36 -17.66 2.88
CA GLU A 88 -3.26 -18.72 3.36
C GLU A 88 -4.64 -18.19 3.77
N ASP A 89 -4.71 -16.92 4.19
CA ASP A 89 -5.98 -16.28 4.56
C ASP A 89 -6.94 -16.15 3.36
N ILE A 90 -6.41 -16.14 2.12
CA ILE A 90 -7.20 -16.07 0.89
C ILE A 90 -7.99 -17.37 0.70
N GLY A 91 -7.30 -18.51 0.78
CA GLY A 91 -7.93 -19.82 0.59
C GLY A 91 -8.89 -20.23 1.70
N SER A 92 -8.66 -19.77 2.94
CA SER A 92 -9.52 -20.09 4.10
C SER A 92 -10.82 -19.27 4.16
N GLY A 93 -11.02 -18.30 3.28
CA GLY A 93 -12.16 -17.36 3.32
C GLY A 93 -12.07 -16.29 4.41
N ILE A 94 -11.09 -16.33 5.30
CA ILE A 94 -10.86 -15.33 6.35
C ILE A 94 -10.65 -13.94 5.72
N PHE A 95 -9.84 -13.88 4.68
CA PHE A 95 -9.57 -12.65 3.95
C PHE A 95 -10.86 -12.02 3.40
N LEU A 96 -11.69 -12.78 2.69
CA LEU A 96 -12.93 -12.29 2.09
C LEU A 96 -13.90 -11.74 3.15
N LYS A 97 -14.08 -12.45 4.26
CA LYS A 97 -14.91 -11.99 5.38
C LYS A 97 -14.41 -10.66 5.97
N ARG A 98 -13.10 -10.52 6.15
CA ARG A 98 -12.50 -9.28 6.67
C ARG A 98 -12.52 -8.16 5.64
N LEU A 99 -12.22 -8.46 4.37
CA LEU A 99 -12.29 -7.49 3.27
C LEU A 99 -13.70 -6.89 3.16
N SER A 100 -14.74 -7.74 3.15
CA SER A 100 -16.13 -7.29 3.13
C SER A 100 -16.40 -6.30 4.28
N LYS A 101 -15.97 -6.61 5.50
CA LYS A 101 -16.11 -5.70 6.64
C LYS A 101 -15.36 -4.38 6.45
N ILE A 102 -14.15 -4.41 5.91
CA ILE A 102 -13.33 -3.21 5.67
C ILE A 102 -14.01 -2.29 4.66
N ILE A 103 -14.44 -2.82 3.51
CA ILE A 103 -15.01 -2.01 2.41
C ILE A 103 -16.41 -1.49 2.71
N THR A 104 -17.14 -2.10 3.63
CA THR A 104 -18.48 -1.65 4.06
C THR A 104 -18.45 -0.64 5.20
N GLN A 105 -17.28 -0.26 5.70
CA GLN A 105 -17.11 0.71 6.79
C GLN A 105 -16.32 1.94 6.32
N PRO A 106 -16.96 2.94 5.68
CA PRO A 106 -16.26 4.13 5.17
C PRO A 106 -15.49 4.90 6.25
N GLU A 107 -16.02 4.96 7.47
CA GLU A 107 -15.37 5.67 8.57
C GLU A 107 -14.07 4.99 9.01
N LEU A 108 -14.01 3.67 8.93
CA LEU A 108 -12.78 2.93 9.18
C LEU A 108 -11.71 3.25 8.13
N LEU A 109 -12.10 3.31 6.85
CA LEU A 109 -11.19 3.71 5.78
C LEU A 109 -10.69 5.14 5.95
N LYS A 110 -11.57 6.09 6.34
CA LYS A 110 -11.20 7.48 6.64
C LYS A 110 -10.20 7.57 7.79
N GLN A 111 -10.44 6.82 8.87
CA GLN A 111 -9.50 6.77 10.00
C GLN A 111 -8.12 6.27 9.58
N PHE A 112 -8.05 5.17 8.82
CA PHE A 112 -6.80 4.62 8.33
C PHE A 112 -6.11 5.55 7.34
N SER A 113 -6.87 6.26 6.51
CA SER A 113 -6.36 7.32 5.62
C SER A 113 -5.71 8.45 6.42
N PHE A 114 -6.38 8.96 7.43
CA PHE A 114 -5.85 9.99 8.32
C PHE A 114 -4.56 9.55 9.01
N ASN A 115 -4.53 8.32 9.53
CA ASN A 115 -3.34 7.76 10.18
C ASN A 115 -2.16 7.64 9.20
N ASN A 116 -2.41 7.22 7.94
CA ASN A 116 -1.39 7.20 6.89
C ASN A 116 -0.80 8.60 6.65
N LYS A 117 -1.64 9.62 6.49
CA LYS A 117 -1.19 11.00 6.27
C LYS A 117 -0.30 11.50 7.41
N ASN A 118 -0.62 11.16 8.65
CA ASN A 118 0.17 11.55 9.82
C ASN A 118 1.53 10.84 9.90
N LEU A 119 1.67 9.66 9.31
CA LEU A 119 2.94 8.95 9.18
C LEU A 119 3.81 9.50 8.05
N GLY A 120 3.20 10.16 7.08
CA GLY A 120 3.87 10.70 5.90
C GLY A 120 4.82 11.84 6.24
N LYS A 121 5.97 11.85 5.56
CA LYS A 121 6.96 12.94 5.63
C LYS A 121 7.22 13.47 4.22
N PRO A 122 6.27 14.20 3.61
CA PRO A 122 6.35 14.60 2.21
C PRO A 122 7.56 15.50 1.90
N PHE A 123 8.10 16.20 2.90
CA PHE A 123 9.24 17.10 2.74
C PHE A 123 10.57 16.49 3.23
N ALA A 124 10.67 15.18 3.36
CA ALA A 124 11.87 14.52 3.89
C ALA A 124 13.11 14.82 3.04
N SER A 125 13.00 14.84 1.72
CA SER A 125 14.11 15.15 0.81
C SER A 125 14.59 16.60 0.94
N GLN A 126 13.66 17.55 1.10
CA GLN A 126 14.00 18.96 1.32
C GLN A 126 14.73 19.14 2.64
N ARG A 127 14.23 18.52 3.71
CA ARG A 127 14.86 18.57 5.03
C ARG A 127 16.25 17.93 5.03
N LEU A 128 16.43 16.82 4.31
CA LEU A 128 17.75 16.22 4.15
C LEU A 128 18.72 17.17 3.43
N LYS A 129 18.29 17.82 2.35
CA LYS A 129 19.07 18.85 1.66
C LYS A 129 19.51 19.98 2.61
N GLU A 130 18.60 20.51 3.42
CA GLU A 130 18.89 21.57 4.40
C GLU A 130 19.96 21.12 5.42
N ILE A 131 19.87 19.88 5.91
CA ILE A 131 20.86 19.31 6.83
C ILE A 131 22.24 19.20 6.16
N ILE A 132 22.32 18.66 4.93
CA ILE A 132 23.57 18.53 4.20
C ILE A 132 24.24 19.90 4.01
N LEU A 133 23.48 20.90 3.52
CA LEU A 133 24.00 22.25 3.32
C LEU A 133 24.47 22.91 4.63
N SER A 134 23.82 22.61 5.76
CA SER A 134 24.24 23.12 7.07
C SER A 134 25.53 22.51 7.59
N LEU A 135 25.91 21.32 7.12
CA LEU A 135 27.18 20.67 7.46
C LEU A 135 28.34 21.24 6.63
N GLU A 136 28.13 21.53 5.34
CA GLU A 136 29.16 22.09 4.46
C GLU A 136 29.62 23.50 4.88
N VAL A 137 28.78 24.27 5.59
CA VAL A 137 29.12 25.64 6.06
C VAL A 137 30.01 25.66 7.32
N LYS A 138 30.20 24.50 7.99
CA LYS A 138 31.00 24.46 9.23
C LYS A 138 32.51 24.16 9.03
N ASP A 139 32.93 23.88 7.83
CA ASP A 139 34.33 23.49 7.51
C ASP A 139 35.07 24.61 6.71
N VAL A 140 34.68 25.89 6.84
CA VAL A 140 35.38 27.05 6.27
C VAL A 140 35.84 28.00 7.36
#